data_13cdbb895b71390da752a916fcb5985e
#
_entry.id   13cdbb895b71390da752a916fcb5985e
#
_cell.length_a   1.000
_cell.length_b   1.000
_cell.length_c   1.000
_cell.angle_alpha   90.00
_cell.angle_beta   90.00
_cell.angle_gamma   90.00
#
_symmetry.space_group_name_H-M   'P 1'
#
loop_
_entity.id
_entity.type
_entity.pdbx_description
1 polymer ?
#
loop_
_entity_poly.entity_id
_entity_poly.type
_entity_poly.pdbx_seq_one_letter_code
_entity_poly.pdbx_strand_id
1 'polypeptide(L)'
;MSTVPCGVLRSRIRYDPWTVRSIAALVALALLQAPLALPPTRDQLFALFGSYLDSLRVQAGIPGLAAAVIDGDGIVWEQAFGQQDVARSLATRTDTPFHLDGLTQVVTASLVLRCVEDGRLTLDTPIGSFNPGSADAQATVGQILTHTSGTASDPVFSYRPDRFDALASVVSTCTGSSFRLAVARTLERLAMTDSMPGPDAANDSSLAGDAGRFRNIIDRMAIPYSVDAQGRAAPSRYPAATLTPSAGLVSTVLDFAKFDLALRKGNLLSADTVAAAWRPPVSSNGRPLPHGMGWFVQTYEGEPVVWQFGSGAGASSSLVMTLPARGITLVMLANSDGLAKPATLASGDITASPFARLFFQVLIK
;
A
#
# COMPACT_ATOMS: atom_id res chain seq x y z
N MET A 1 56.67 -68.82 -34.25
CA MET A 1 55.44 -68.22 -33.75
C MET A 1 55.65 -68.06 -32.26
N SER A 2 56.05 -66.82 -31.85
CA SER A 2 56.43 -66.48 -30.48
C SER A 2 55.34 -65.67 -29.83
N THR A 3 54.82 -66.21 -28.76
CA THR A 3 53.87 -65.50 -27.92
C THR A 3 54.59 -64.71 -26.83
N VAL A 4 54.39 -63.39 -26.75
CA VAL A 4 54.86 -62.51 -25.69
C VAL A 4 53.75 -62.36 -24.63
N PRO A 5 53.99 -62.52 -23.31
CA PRO A 5 53.01 -62.29 -22.28
C PRO A 5 53.00 -60.78 -21.86
N CYS A 6 51.85 -60.20 -21.80
CA CYS A 6 51.60 -58.84 -21.29
C CYS A 6 51.60 -58.87 -19.76
N GLY A 7 52.63 -58.26 -19.15
CA GLY A 7 52.74 -58.08 -17.70
C GLY A 7 52.02 -56.82 -17.26
N VAL A 8 50.91 -56.91 -16.46
CA VAL A 8 50.22 -55.81 -15.82
C VAL A 8 50.94 -55.41 -14.54
N LEU A 9 51.64 -54.29 -14.56
CA LEU A 9 52.17 -53.63 -13.35
C LEU A 9 50.99 -52.97 -12.56
N ARG A 10 50.59 -53.59 -11.46
CA ARG A 10 49.75 -52.99 -10.46
C ARG A 10 50.60 -52.17 -9.50
N SER A 11 50.65 -50.82 -9.66
CA SER A 11 51.22 -49.95 -8.66
C SER A 11 50.20 -49.77 -7.53
N ARG A 12 50.45 -50.32 -6.35
CA ARG A 12 49.71 -50.08 -5.12
C ARG A 12 50.19 -48.75 -4.55
N ILE A 13 49.36 -47.67 -4.68
CA ILE A 13 49.57 -46.45 -3.95
C ILE A 13 49.26 -46.76 -2.48
N ARG A 14 50.29 -46.76 -1.63
CA ARG A 14 50.12 -46.81 -0.17
C ARG A 14 49.78 -45.44 0.31
N TYR A 15 48.54 -45.23 0.73
CA TYR A 15 48.17 -44.00 1.44
C TYR A 15 48.69 -44.09 2.88
N ASP A 16 49.52 -43.12 3.25
CA ASP A 16 50.02 -43.00 4.61
C ASP A 16 48.87 -42.44 5.49
N PRO A 17 48.41 -43.16 6.53
CA PRO A 17 47.30 -42.75 7.38
C PRO A 17 47.56 -41.44 8.12
N TRP A 18 48.82 -40.98 8.23
CA TRP A 18 49.17 -39.73 8.84
C TRP A 18 48.89 -38.50 7.93
N THR A 19 49.09 -38.65 6.62
CA THR A 19 48.81 -37.59 5.63
C THR A 19 47.31 -37.36 5.49
N VAL A 20 46.46 -38.38 5.55
CA VAL A 20 44.99 -38.23 5.47
C VAL A 20 44.43 -37.56 6.72
N ARG A 21 44.98 -37.86 7.94
CA ARG A 21 44.58 -37.20 9.17
C ARG A 21 44.99 -35.71 9.22
N SER A 22 46.12 -35.36 8.66
CA SER A 22 46.60 -33.97 8.61
C SER A 22 45.77 -33.11 7.62
N ILE A 23 45.36 -33.66 6.49
CA ILE A 23 44.50 -32.96 5.52
C ILE A 23 43.08 -32.79 6.09
N ALA A 24 42.53 -33.82 6.75
CA ALA A 24 41.21 -33.71 7.41
C ALA A 24 41.20 -32.68 8.52
N ALA A 25 42.26 -32.55 9.32
CA ALA A 25 42.38 -31.54 10.37
C ALA A 25 42.51 -30.12 9.80
N LEU A 26 43.24 -29.92 8.69
CA LEU A 26 43.37 -28.63 8.02
C LEU A 26 42.07 -28.18 7.36
N VAL A 27 41.29 -29.10 6.77
CA VAL A 27 39.97 -28.80 6.20
C VAL A 27 38.95 -28.49 7.29
N ALA A 28 38.98 -29.17 8.43
CA ALA A 28 38.12 -28.85 9.57
C ALA A 28 38.47 -27.51 10.21
N LEU A 29 39.74 -27.10 10.28
CA LEU A 29 40.16 -25.80 10.78
C LEU A 29 39.80 -24.66 9.82
N ALA A 30 39.81 -24.90 8.50
CA ALA A 30 39.39 -23.92 7.49
C ALA A 30 37.88 -23.70 7.49
N LEU A 31 37.07 -24.71 7.82
CA LEU A 31 35.60 -24.58 7.98
C LEU A 31 35.20 -23.81 9.26
N LEU A 32 36.06 -23.81 10.29
CA LEU A 32 35.84 -23.05 11.52
C LEU A 32 36.21 -21.55 11.41
N GLN A 33 36.87 -21.16 10.32
CA GLN A 33 37.31 -19.78 10.04
C GLN A 33 36.49 -19.09 8.96
N ALA A 34 35.36 -19.67 8.51
CA ALA A 34 34.43 -18.91 7.66
C ALA A 34 33.96 -17.70 8.49
N PRO A 35 34.24 -16.46 8.05
CA PRO A 35 33.77 -15.29 8.79
C PRO A 35 32.24 -15.41 8.87
N LEU A 36 31.71 -15.40 10.07
CA LEU A 36 30.27 -15.22 10.29
C LEU A 36 29.90 -13.95 9.53
N ALA A 37 29.21 -14.08 8.43
CA ALA A 37 28.71 -12.92 7.72
C ALA A 37 27.87 -12.08 8.70
N LEU A 38 28.29 -10.87 8.96
CA LEU A 38 27.53 -9.94 9.79
C LEU A 38 26.14 -9.80 9.17
N PRO A 39 25.07 -9.73 9.97
CA PRO A 39 23.75 -9.43 9.45
C PRO A 39 23.80 -8.13 8.65
N PRO A 40 23.05 -8.03 7.53
CA PRO A 40 23.06 -6.83 6.72
C PRO A 40 22.63 -5.62 7.56
N THR A 41 23.28 -4.48 7.32
CA THR A 41 22.86 -3.21 7.93
C THR A 41 21.51 -2.78 7.37
N ARG A 42 20.83 -1.89 8.06
CA ARG A 42 19.55 -1.33 7.60
C ARG A 42 19.67 -0.66 6.22
N ASP A 43 20.75 0.07 5.98
CA ASP A 43 21.02 0.71 4.69
C ASP A 43 21.21 -0.32 3.57
N GLN A 44 21.89 -1.43 3.87
CA GLN A 44 22.04 -2.53 2.91
C GLN A 44 20.70 -3.20 2.59
N LEU A 45 19.82 -3.37 3.60
CA LEU A 45 18.46 -3.90 3.37
C LEU A 45 17.63 -2.93 2.52
N PHE A 46 17.69 -1.62 2.76
CA PHE A 46 17.00 -0.63 1.94
C PHE A 46 17.56 -0.56 0.51
N ALA A 47 18.87 -0.65 0.32
CA ALA A 47 19.47 -0.71 -1.01
C ALA A 47 19.00 -1.96 -1.77
N LEU A 48 18.96 -3.11 -1.11
CA LEU A 48 18.47 -4.36 -1.67
C LEU A 48 16.98 -4.28 -2.01
N PHE A 49 16.17 -3.74 -1.09
CA PHE A 49 14.73 -3.53 -1.28
C PHE A 49 14.48 -2.63 -2.50
N GLY A 50 15.15 -1.49 -2.61
CA GLY A 50 15.02 -0.58 -3.74
C GLY A 50 15.38 -1.22 -5.07
N SER A 51 16.46 -2.00 -5.13
CA SER A 51 16.88 -2.71 -6.33
C SER A 51 15.85 -3.75 -6.80
N TYR A 52 15.31 -4.55 -5.87
CA TYR A 52 14.28 -5.52 -6.20
C TYR A 52 12.94 -4.86 -6.53
N LEU A 53 12.60 -3.76 -5.86
CA LEU A 53 11.39 -3.00 -6.13
C LEU A 53 11.41 -2.44 -7.56
N ASP A 54 12.54 -1.87 -8.02
CA ASP A 54 12.68 -1.42 -9.40
C ASP A 54 12.60 -2.58 -10.40
N SER A 55 13.18 -3.72 -10.07
CA SER A 55 13.07 -4.93 -10.90
C SER A 55 11.61 -5.40 -11.05
N LEU A 56 10.85 -5.41 -9.95
CA LEU A 56 9.41 -5.74 -9.97
C LEU A 56 8.60 -4.70 -10.76
N ARG A 57 8.92 -3.40 -10.59
CA ARG A 57 8.32 -2.32 -11.37
C ARG A 57 8.48 -2.54 -12.87
N VAL A 58 9.71 -2.86 -13.30
CA VAL A 58 9.99 -3.15 -14.72
C VAL A 58 9.22 -4.37 -15.20
N GLN A 59 9.20 -5.45 -14.42
CA GLN A 59 8.46 -6.68 -14.76
C GLN A 59 6.95 -6.45 -14.88
N ALA A 60 6.39 -5.58 -14.04
CA ALA A 60 4.98 -5.20 -14.07
C ALA A 60 4.66 -4.16 -15.15
N GLY A 61 5.66 -3.68 -15.91
CA GLY A 61 5.50 -2.65 -16.94
C GLY A 61 5.12 -1.28 -16.38
N ILE A 62 5.32 -1.01 -15.09
CA ILE A 62 4.96 0.26 -14.45
C ILE A 62 5.94 1.36 -14.92
N PRO A 63 5.47 2.43 -15.61
CA PRO A 63 6.37 3.48 -16.10
C PRO A 63 7.04 4.27 -14.98
N GLY A 64 6.27 4.68 -13.97
CA GLY A 64 6.74 5.46 -12.84
C GLY A 64 6.17 4.97 -11.51
N LEU A 65 7.01 4.89 -10.49
CA LEU A 65 6.67 4.45 -9.14
C LEU A 65 7.42 5.30 -8.11
N ALA A 66 6.72 5.73 -7.07
CA ALA A 66 7.32 6.29 -5.86
C ALA A 66 6.98 5.41 -4.66
N ALA A 67 7.93 5.28 -3.73
CA ALA A 67 7.74 4.49 -2.52
C ALA A 67 8.39 5.18 -1.30
N ALA A 68 7.80 4.97 -0.12
CA ALA A 68 8.35 5.40 1.15
C ALA A 68 8.13 4.35 2.23
N VAL A 69 9.10 4.19 3.13
CA VAL A 69 8.99 3.40 4.35
C VAL A 69 9.02 4.35 5.53
N ILE A 70 7.98 4.25 6.35
CA ILE A 70 7.82 5.01 7.59
C ILE A 70 8.09 4.03 8.75
N ASP A 71 8.93 4.42 9.71
CA ASP A 71 9.22 3.63 10.90
C ASP A 71 9.29 4.55 12.12
N GLY A 72 8.58 4.18 13.19
CA GLY A 72 8.45 5.04 14.35
C GLY A 72 7.84 6.39 13.98
N ASP A 73 8.62 7.45 14.09
CA ASP A 73 8.18 8.84 13.99
C ASP A 73 8.44 9.52 12.65
N GLY A 74 8.99 8.82 11.66
CA GLY A 74 9.38 9.46 10.41
C GLY A 74 9.58 8.53 9.22
N ILE A 75 9.82 9.15 8.06
CA ILE A 75 10.26 8.45 6.87
C ILE A 75 11.72 8.04 7.08
N VAL A 76 12.01 6.75 6.94
CA VAL A 76 13.35 6.17 7.10
C VAL A 76 13.98 5.76 5.78
N TRP A 77 13.16 5.67 4.74
CA TRP A 77 13.59 5.43 3.37
C TRP A 77 12.53 5.94 2.41
N GLU A 78 12.97 6.55 1.31
CA GLU A 78 12.12 6.95 0.20
C GLU A 78 12.90 6.82 -1.11
N GLN A 79 12.24 6.40 -2.16
CA GLN A 79 12.82 6.31 -3.49
C GLN A 79 11.76 6.38 -4.57
N ALA A 80 12.14 6.91 -5.73
CA ALA A 80 11.31 6.94 -6.92
C ALA A 80 12.05 6.30 -8.10
N PHE A 81 11.29 5.69 -9.00
CA PHE A 81 11.79 4.89 -10.10
C PHE A 81 11.04 5.20 -11.38
N GLY A 82 11.74 5.08 -12.51
CA GLY A 82 11.14 5.26 -13.82
C GLY A 82 10.71 6.70 -14.11
N GLN A 83 9.62 6.87 -14.86
CA GLN A 83 9.20 8.15 -15.43
C GLN A 83 7.75 8.48 -15.08
N GLN A 84 7.52 9.68 -14.55
CA GLN A 84 6.18 10.23 -14.35
C GLN A 84 5.53 10.65 -15.67
N ASP A 85 6.34 10.96 -16.69
CA ASP A 85 5.93 11.26 -18.05
C ASP A 85 6.93 10.66 -19.03
N VAL A 86 6.53 9.58 -19.69
CA VAL A 86 7.38 8.86 -20.65
C VAL A 86 7.63 9.69 -21.90
N ALA A 87 6.61 10.42 -22.39
CA ALA A 87 6.74 11.19 -23.64
C ALA A 87 7.74 12.35 -23.50
N ARG A 88 7.81 12.96 -22.31
CA ARG A 88 8.75 14.06 -22.02
C ARG A 88 10.03 13.56 -21.33
N SER A 89 10.17 12.26 -21.11
CA SER A 89 11.29 11.67 -20.37
C SER A 89 11.50 12.28 -18.96
N LEU A 90 10.40 12.67 -18.30
CA LEU A 90 10.46 13.23 -16.95
C LEU A 90 10.53 12.10 -15.93
N ALA A 91 11.62 12.10 -15.13
CA ALA A 91 11.82 11.13 -14.07
C ALA A 91 10.74 11.28 -12.98
N THR A 92 10.29 10.15 -12.43
CA THR A 92 9.48 10.12 -11.20
C THR A 92 10.32 10.61 -10.02
N ARG A 93 9.70 11.34 -9.11
CA ARG A 93 10.30 11.85 -7.87
C ARG A 93 9.44 11.43 -6.68
N THR A 94 9.99 11.48 -5.47
CA THR A 94 9.25 11.16 -4.25
C THR A 94 8.16 12.21 -3.93
N ASP A 95 8.32 13.42 -4.46
CA ASP A 95 7.34 14.51 -4.43
C ASP A 95 6.44 14.59 -5.68
N THR A 96 6.48 13.58 -6.57
CA THR A 96 5.54 13.48 -7.70
C THR A 96 4.14 13.20 -7.17
N PRO A 97 3.12 14.01 -7.53
CA PRO A 97 1.74 13.73 -7.17
C PRO A 97 1.14 12.62 -8.03
N PHE A 98 0.45 11.69 -7.39
CA PHE A 98 -0.26 10.57 -8.01
C PHE A 98 -1.74 10.58 -7.62
N HIS A 99 -2.57 10.02 -8.48
CA HIS A 99 -3.95 9.69 -8.14
C HIS A 99 -3.97 8.47 -7.21
N LEU A 100 -4.65 8.59 -6.08
CA LEU A 100 -4.63 7.57 -5.02
C LEU A 100 -5.68 6.48 -5.18
N ASP A 101 -6.67 6.69 -6.04
CA ASP A 101 -7.79 5.75 -6.24
C ASP A 101 -8.41 5.30 -4.90
N GLY A 102 -8.47 4.00 -4.65
CA GLY A 102 -9.06 3.40 -3.47
C GLY A 102 -8.40 3.79 -2.13
N LEU A 103 -7.16 4.31 -2.10
CA LEU A 103 -6.61 4.87 -0.86
C LEU A 103 -7.39 6.11 -0.36
N THR A 104 -8.20 6.74 -1.19
CA THR A 104 -9.14 7.78 -0.75
C THR A 104 -10.06 7.28 0.37
N GLN A 105 -10.40 5.99 0.39
CA GLN A 105 -11.29 5.39 1.38
C GLN A 105 -10.74 5.49 2.81
N VAL A 106 -9.42 5.40 3.01
CA VAL A 106 -8.85 5.51 4.37
C VAL A 106 -8.98 6.94 4.92
N VAL A 107 -8.90 7.95 4.05
CA VAL A 107 -9.14 9.35 4.43
C VAL A 107 -10.62 9.57 4.73
N THR A 108 -11.50 9.04 3.89
CA THR A 108 -12.95 9.08 4.10
C THR A 108 -13.36 8.40 5.41
N ALA A 109 -12.85 7.19 5.65
CA ALA A 109 -13.12 6.45 6.89
C ALA A 109 -12.65 7.25 8.12
N SER A 110 -11.48 7.88 8.05
CA SER A 110 -10.97 8.71 9.13
C SER A 110 -11.89 9.92 9.44
N LEU A 111 -12.46 10.56 8.40
CA LEU A 111 -13.42 11.65 8.58
C LEU A 111 -14.72 11.16 9.25
N VAL A 112 -15.26 10.02 8.82
CA VAL A 112 -16.46 9.43 9.40
C VAL A 112 -16.21 9.01 10.85
N LEU A 113 -15.09 8.33 11.12
CA LEU A 113 -14.73 7.89 12.46
C LEU A 113 -14.49 9.06 13.41
N ARG A 114 -13.96 10.19 12.90
CA ARG A 114 -13.89 11.41 13.69
C ARG A 114 -15.27 11.91 14.11
N CYS A 115 -16.25 11.83 13.21
CA CYS A 115 -17.63 12.17 13.55
C CYS A 115 -18.24 11.25 14.61
N VAL A 116 -17.84 9.98 14.63
CA VAL A 116 -18.22 9.02 15.67
C VAL A 116 -17.57 9.39 17.01
N GLU A 117 -16.26 9.69 17.03
CA GLU A 117 -15.56 10.15 18.24
C GLU A 117 -16.18 11.42 18.84
N ASP A 118 -16.56 12.36 17.97
CA ASP A 118 -17.22 13.61 18.38
C ASP A 118 -18.69 13.41 18.84
N GLY A 119 -19.20 12.16 18.84
CA GLY A 119 -20.56 11.82 19.24
C GLY A 119 -21.66 12.36 18.32
N ARG A 120 -21.31 12.73 17.08
CA ARG A 120 -22.24 13.34 16.12
C ARG A 120 -23.07 12.30 15.35
N LEU A 121 -22.60 11.05 15.31
CA LEU A 121 -23.29 9.91 14.71
C LEU A 121 -22.79 8.61 15.36
N THR A 122 -23.52 7.51 15.10
CA THR A 122 -23.09 6.17 15.49
C THR A 122 -22.90 5.29 14.26
N LEU A 123 -22.11 4.23 14.38
CA LEU A 123 -21.88 3.26 13.30
C LEU A 123 -23.17 2.55 12.86
N ASP A 124 -24.16 2.44 13.75
CA ASP A 124 -25.45 1.81 13.47
C ASP A 124 -26.43 2.75 12.78
N THR A 125 -26.08 4.04 12.60
CA THR A 125 -26.94 5.02 11.92
C THR A 125 -27.12 4.59 10.46
N PRO A 126 -28.38 4.44 9.96
CA PRO A 126 -28.63 4.13 8.55
C PRO A 126 -28.21 5.28 7.62
N ILE A 127 -27.68 4.95 6.45
CA ILE A 127 -27.32 5.92 5.40
C ILE A 127 -28.53 6.78 4.99
N GLY A 128 -29.73 6.19 4.99
CA GLY A 128 -30.99 6.89 4.71
C GLY A 128 -31.28 8.08 5.62
N SER A 129 -30.70 8.12 6.83
CA SER A 129 -30.81 9.29 7.74
C SER A 129 -30.08 10.52 7.18
N PHE A 130 -29.09 10.34 6.32
CA PHE A 130 -28.31 11.41 5.69
C PHE A 130 -28.70 11.64 4.23
N ASN A 131 -29.13 10.58 3.55
CA ASN A 131 -29.60 10.61 2.16
C ASN A 131 -30.69 9.56 1.93
N PRO A 132 -31.98 9.92 2.09
CA PRO A 132 -33.09 8.98 1.89
C PRO A 132 -33.17 8.39 0.48
N GLY A 133 -32.62 9.06 -0.52
CA GLY A 133 -32.58 8.62 -1.92
C GLY A 133 -31.40 7.71 -2.26
N SER A 134 -30.53 7.38 -1.31
CA SER A 134 -29.39 6.48 -1.53
C SER A 134 -29.86 5.07 -1.85
N ALA A 135 -29.19 4.42 -2.81
CA ALA A 135 -29.36 2.98 -3.05
C ALA A 135 -28.99 2.13 -1.83
N ASP A 136 -28.16 2.66 -0.94
CA ASP A 136 -27.70 2.06 0.30
C ASP A 136 -28.47 2.59 1.54
N ALA A 137 -29.65 3.21 1.40
CA ALA A 137 -30.38 3.87 2.48
C ALA A 137 -30.60 2.98 3.73
N GLN A 138 -30.76 1.66 3.54
CA GLN A 138 -30.95 0.70 4.64
C GLN A 138 -29.64 0.20 5.27
N ALA A 139 -28.50 0.40 4.62
CA ALA A 139 -27.22 0.03 5.16
C ALA A 139 -26.80 0.99 6.28
N THR A 140 -26.15 0.50 7.32
CA THR A 140 -25.55 1.35 8.35
C THR A 140 -24.21 1.95 7.90
N VAL A 141 -23.79 3.04 8.53
CA VAL A 141 -22.47 3.62 8.33
C VAL A 141 -21.36 2.59 8.53
N GLY A 142 -21.48 1.76 9.58
CA GLY A 142 -20.53 0.68 9.85
C GLY A 142 -20.47 -0.35 8.74
N GLN A 143 -21.62 -0.74 8.17
CA GLN A 143 -21.66 -1.70 7.05
C GLN A 143 -21.00 -1.15 5.77
N ILE A 144 -21.16 0.13 5.49
CA ILE A 144 -20.45 0.78 4.36
C ILE A 144 -18.94 0.76 4.61
N LEU A 145 -18.50 1.20 5.80
CA LEU A 145 -17.07 1.26 6.15
C LEU A 145 -16.38 -0.11 6.11
N THR A 146 -17.10 -1.18 6.42
CA THR A 146 -16.55 -2.54 6.46
C THR A 146 -16.79 -3.35 5.19
N HIS A 147 -17.39 -2.76 4.16
CA HIS A 147 -17.81 -3.46 2.92
C HIS A 147 -18.63 -4.71 3.23
N THR A 148 -19.58 -4.61 4.18
CA THR A 148 -20.44 -5.74 4.56
C THR A 148 -21.90 -5.50 4.17
N SER A 149 -22.62 -6.58 4.05
CA SER A 149 -24.08 -6.63 3.92
C SER A 149 -24.63 -7.66 4.90
N GLY A 150 -25.95 -7.86 4.92
CA GLY A 150 -26.59 -8.76 5.86
C GLY A 150 -26.87 -8.12 7.21
N THR A 151 -27.26 -8.93 8.21
CA THR A 151 -27.51 -8.48 9.59
C THR A 151 -26.22 -8.33 10.38
N ALA A 152 -26.25 -7.63 11.52
CA ALA A 152 -25.10 -7.54 12.40
C ALA A 152 -24.61 -8.90 12.92
N SER A 153 -25.52 -9.90 13.01
CA SER A 153 -25.20 -11.26 13.42
C SER A 153 -24.68 -12.15 12.28
N ASP A 154 -24.81 -11.73 11.03
CA ASP A 154 -24.36 -12.47 9.84
C ASP A 154 -23.86 -11.50 8.76
N PRO A 155 -22.77 -10.77 8.99
CA PRO A 155 -22.19 -9.88 8.00
C PRO A 155 -21.50 -10.68 6.88
N VAL A 156 -21.73 -10.26 5.64
CA VAL A 156 -21.10 -10.83 4.43
C VAL A 156 -20.22 -9.79 3.79
N PHE A 157 -18.93 -10.11 3.64
CA PHE A 157 -17.96 -9.23 2.98
C PHE A 157 -18.14 -9.25 1.45
N SER A 158 -18.20 -8.05 0.88
CA SER A 158 -18.14 -7.84 -0.57
C SER A 158 -17.48 -6.50 -0.84
N TYR A 159 -16.26 -6.51 -1.39
CA TYR A 159 -15.55 -5.27 -1.69
C TYR A 159 -16.28 -4.47 -2.78
N ARG A 160 -16.90 -3.38 -2.38
CA ARG A 160 -17.73 -2.51 -3.21
C ARG A 160 -17.32 -1.05 -2.96
N PRO A 161 -16.20 -0.60 -3.56
CA PRO A 161 -15.71 0.78 -3.35
C PRO A 161 -16.76 1.84 -3.72
N ASP A 162 -17.58 1.59 -4.75
CA ASP A 162 -18.68 2.44 -5.17
C ASP A 162 -19.68 2.78 -4.04
N ARG A 163 -19.89 1.88 -3.08
CA ARG A 163 -20.76 2.12 -1.93
C ARG A 163 -20.23 3.18 -0.97
N PHE A 164 -18.90 3.37 -0.91
CA PHE A 164 -18.30 4.42 -0.09
C PHE A 164 -18.81 5.82 -0.46
N ASP A 165 -19.26 6.03 -1.70
CA ASP A 165 -19.76 7.33 -2.15
C ASP A 165 -20.99 7.81 -1.35
N ALA A 166 -21.73 6.88 -0.74
CA ALA A 166 -22.82 7.22 0.19
C ALA A 166 -22.32 7.99 1.44
N LEU A 167 -21.03 7.86 1.81
CA LEU A 167 -20.45 8.55 2.96
C LEU A 167 -20.24 10.05 2.74
N ALA A 168 -20.36 10.55 1.50
CA ALA A 168 -20.29 11.99 1.24
C ALA A 168 -21.33 12.78 2.03
N SER A 169 -22.59 12.30 2.05
CA SER A 169 -23.68 12.92 2.81
C SER A 169 -23.46 12.81 4.32
N VAL A 170 -22.91 11.70 4.80
CA VAL A 170 -22.57 11.48 6.21
C VAL A 170 -21.56 12.54 6.68
N VAL A 171 -20.43 12.66 5.95
CA VAL A 171 -19.38 13.65 6.27
C VAL A 171 -19.94 15.07 6.16
N SER A 172 -20.72 15.36 5.12
CA SER A 172 -21.26 16.72 4.92
C SER A 172 -22.22 17.12 6.04
N THR A 173 -23.09 16.23 6.46
CA THR A 173 -24.03 16.49 7.58
C THR A 173 -23.26 16.66 8.89
N CYS A 174 -22.30 15.80 9.16
CA CYS A 174 -21.49 15.85 10.37
C CYS A 174 -20.63 17.12 10.46
N THR A 175 -19.96 17.51 9.37
CA THR A 175 -18.99 18.62 9.38
C THR A 175 -19.63 19.98 9.07
N GLY A 176 -20.86 20.02 8.58
CA GLY A 176 -21.53 21.23 8.09
C GLY A 176 -20.87 21.82 6.84
N SER A 177 -20.10 21.02 6.09
CA SER A 177 -19.39 21.46 4.87
C SER A 177 -19.40 20.34 3.81
N SER A 178 -19.16 20.69 2.54
CA SER A 178 -19.07 19.65 1.51
C SER A 178 -17.96 18.64 1.85
N PHE A 179 -18.12 17.39 1.36
CA PHE A 179 -17.11 16.33 1.53
C PHE A 179 -15.72 16.82 1.04
N ARG A 180 -15.66 17.47 -0.12
CA ARG A 180 -14.43 18.03 -0.68
C ARG A 180 -13.77 19.04 0.26
N LEU A 181 -14.54 19.94 0.83
CA LEU A 181 -14.01 20.94 1.76
C LEU A 181 -13.54 20.30 3.07
N ALA A 182 -14.22 19.27 3.56
CA ALA A 182 -13.77 18.51 4.73
C ALA A 182 -12.43 17.82 4.48
N VAL A 183 -12.25 17.22 3.29
CA VAL A 183 -10.96 16.64 2.86
C VAL A 183 -9.89 17.74 2.76
N ALA A 184 -10.17 18.85 2.07
CA ALA A 184 -9.21 19.94 1.90
C ALA A 184 -8.69 20.47 3.26
N ARG A 185 -9.58 20.72 4.23
CA ARG A 185 -9.21 21.12 5.58
C ARG A 185 -8.37 20.09 6.33
N THR A 186 -8.60 18.81 6.06
CA THR A 186 -7.79 17.75 6.65
C THR A 186 -6.39 17.73 6.06
N LEU A 187 -6.26 17.86 4.74
CA LEU A 187 -4.95 17.98 4.07
C LEU A 187 -4.16 19.17 4.59
N GLU A 188 -4.81 20.34 4.73
CA GLU A 188 -4.20 21.56 5.28
C GLU A 188 -3.71 21.34 6.73
N ARG A 189 -4.57 20.81 7.61
CA ARG A 189 -4.22 20.53 9.02
C ARG A 189 -3.03 19.58 9.15
N LEU A 190 -2.89 18.64 8.22
CA LEU A 190 -1.78 17.69 8.20
C LEU A 190 -0.55 18.20 7.43
N ALA A 191 -0.57 19.46 6.97
CA ALA A 191 0.47 20.06 6.15
C ALA A 191 0.81 19.21 4.88
N MET A 192 -0.22 18.60 4.28
CA MET A 192 -0.11 17.82 3.03
C MET A 192 -0.19 18.80 1.82
N THR A 193 0.86 19.60 1.66
CA THR A 193 0.88 20.73 0.72
C THR A 193 0.94 20.33 -0.75
N ASP A 194 1.41 19.13 -1.04
CA ASP A 194 1.48 18.52 -2.37
C ASP A 194 0.31 17.55 -2.64
N SER A 195 -0.77 17.71 -1.87
CA SER A 195 -2.01 16.95 -2.01
C SER A 195 -3.17 17.85 -2.36
N MET A 196 -4.18 17.31 -3.06
CA MET A 196 -5.38 18.06 -3.42
C MET A 196 -6.64 17.17 -3.42
N PRO A 197 -7.82 17.75 -3.09
CA PRO A 197 -9.08 17.02 -2.98
C PRO A 197 -9.76 16.85 -4.35
N GLY A 198 -9.08 16.17 -5.25
CA GLY A 198 -9.54 15.86 -6.61
C GLY A 198 -8.85 16.65 -7.71
N PRO A 199 -8.70 16.05 -8.92
CA PRO A 199 -8.05 16.71 -10.04
C PRO A 199 -8.73 18.01 -10.50
N ASP A 200 -10.02 18.13 -10.25
CA ASP A 200 -10.86 19.29 -10.59
C ASP A 200 -10.91 20.37 -9.48
N ALA A 201 -10.21 20.17 -8.36
CA ALA A 201 -10.24 21.09 -7.21
C ALA A 201 -9.79 22.52 -7.53
N ALA A 202 -8.91 22.69 -8.53
CA ALA A 202 -8.46 24.02 -8.97
C ALA A 202 -9.58 24.89 -9.57
N ASN A 203 -10.71 24.27 -9.95
CA ASN A 203 -11.88 24.94 -10.53
C ASN A 203 -13.03 25.10 -9.52
N ASP A 204 -12.87 24.63 -8.29
CA ASP A 204 -13.90 24.72 -7.26
C ASP A 204 -13.85 26.09 -6.59
N SER A 205 -14.95 26.85 -6.70
CA SER A 205 -15.04 28.21 -6.13
C SER A 205 -14.91 28.21 -4.59
N SER A 206 -15.31 27.14 -3.92
CA SER A 206 -15.16 27.02 -2.46
C SER A 206 -13.70 26.86 -2.00
N LEU A 207 -12.79 26.58 -2.94
CA LEU A 207 -11.35 26.39 -2.76
C LEU A 207 -10.53 27.41 -3.55
N ALA A 208 -11.10 28.52 -3.95
CA ALA A 208 -10.47 29.54 -4.81
C ALA A 208 -9.13 30.04 -4.26
N GLY A 209 -8.98 30.12 -2.92
CA GLY A 209 -7.73 30.52 -2.27
C GLY A 209 -6.55 29.58 -2.55
N ASP A 210 -6.82 28.30 -2.79
CA ASP A 210 -5.84 27.26 -3.07
C ASP A 210 -5.66 26.97 -4.56
N ALA A 211 -6.43 27.60 -5.45
CA ALA A 211 -6.47 27.28 -6.87
C ALA A 211 -5.08 27.33 -7.54
N GLY A 212 -4.22 28.28 -7.13
CA GLY A 212 -2.83 28.37 -7.63
C GLY A 212 -1.99 27.16 -7.22
N ARG A 213 -2.08 26.74 -5.96
CA ARG A 213 -1.41 25.54 -5.44
C ARG A 213 -1.87 24.29 -6.16
N PHE A 214 -3.17 24.12 -6.35
CA PHE A 214 -3.73 22.96 -7.06
C PHE A 214 -3.30 22.90 -8.53
N ARG A 215 -3.23 24.03 -9.24
CA ARG A 215 -2.68 24.05 -10.61
C ARG A 215 -1.22 23.59 -10.64
N ASN A 216 -0.40 24.05 -9.70
CA ASN A 216 0.99 23.58 -9.58
C ASN A 216 1.07 22.05 -9.33
N ILE A 217 0.18 21.49 -8.51
CA ILE A 217 0.10 20.05 -8.30
C ILE A 217 -0.28 19.33 -9.59
N ILE A 218 -1.31 19.82 -10.32
CA ILE A 218 -1.75 19.25 -11.60
C ILE A 218 -0.61 19.23 -12.62
N ASP A 219 0.15 20.32 -12.73
CA ASP A 219 1.26 20.44 -13.68
C ASP A 219 2.40 19.44 -13.41
N ARG A 220 2.52 18.96 -12.16
CA ARG A 220 3.51 17.97 -11.71
C ARG A 220 2.96 16.55 -11.62
N MET A 221 1.65 16.35 -11.79
CA MET A 221 1.05 15.01 -11.67
C MET A 221 1.68 14.02 -12.65
N ALA A 222 1.87 12.81 -12.19
CA ALA A 222 2.24 11.70 -13.04
C ALA A 222 1.19 11.49 -14.14
N ILE A 223 1.63 11.33 -15.37
CA ILE A 223 0.74 10.96 -16.49
C ILE A 223 0.30 9.51 -16.31
N PRO A 224 -1.00 9.20 -16.41
CA PRO A 224 -1.50 7.83 -16.30
C PRO A 224 -1.19 7.00 -17.53
N TYR A 225 -0.91 5.72 -17.33
CA TYR A 225 -0.60 4.77 -18.41
C TYR A 225 -1.42 3.48 -18.27
N SER A 226 -1.97 3.03 -19.38
CA SER A 226 -2.40 1.64 -19.54
C SER A 226 -1.21 0.78 -19.96
N VAL A 227 -1.11 -0.43 -19.42
CA VAL A 227 -0.04 -1.38 -19.74
C VAL A 227 -0.66 -2.64 -20.34
N ASP A 228 -0.23 -3.00 -21.54
CA ASP A 228 -0.71 -4.20 -22.24
C ASP A 228 -0.05 -5.49 -21.70
N ALA A 229 -0.47 -6.63 -22.23
CA ALA A 229 0.04 -7.94 -21.83
C ALA A 229 1.54 -8.15 -22.16
N GLN A 230 2.10 -7.33 -23.05
CA GLN A 230 3.51 -7.33 -23.41
C GLN A 230 4.34 -6.33 -22.59
N GLY A 231 3.74 -5.67 -21.61
CA GLY A 231 4.38 -4.67 -20.74
C GLY A 231 4.59 -3.30 -21.42
N ARG A 232 3.93 -3.01 -22.55
CA ARG A 232 4.06 -1.73 -23.25
C ARG A 232 3.08 -0.73 -22.65
N ALA A 233 3.60 0.42 -22.26
CA ALA A 233 2.81 1.51 -21.67
C ALA A 233 2.32 2.46 -22.77
N ALA A 234 1.04 2.85 -22.70
CA ALA A 234 0.43 3.89 -23.53
C ALA A 234 -0.27 4.91 -22.63
N PRO A 235 -0.17 6.23 -22.92
CA PRO A 235 -0.88 7.25 -22.17
C PRO A 235 -2.38 6.96 -22.09
N SER A 236 -2.96 7.19 -20.92
CA SER A 236 -4.38 6.93 -20.66
C SER A 236 -5.05 8.11 -19.95
N ARG A 237 -6.17 7.88 -19.29
CA ARG A 237 -6.88 8.88 -18.49
C ARG A 237 -7.24 8.30 -17.14
N TYR A 238 -7.22 9.13 -16.11
CA TYR A 238 -7.73 8.74 -14.80
C TYR A 238 -9.22 8.44 -14.87
N PRO A 239 -9.70 7.31 -14.29
CA PRO A 239 -11.12 6.97 -14.29
C PRO A 239 -11.95 7.89 -13.41
N ALA A 240 -11.38 8.42 -12.31
CA ALA A 240 -12.03 9.40 -11.44
C ALA A 240 -11.49 10.81 -11.76
N ALA A 241 -12.33 11.65 -12.37
CA ALA A 241 -12.00 13.03 -12.70
C ALA A 241 -12.28 14.01 -11.53
N THR A 242 -12.99 13.56 -10.50
CA THR A 242 -13.40 14.35 -9.34
C THR A 242 -13.20 13.54 -8.06
N LEU A 243 -13.20 14.24 -6.92
CA LEU A 243 -13.15 13.58 -5.62
C LEU A 243 -14.49 12.98 -5.25
N THR A 244 -14.50 11.70 -4.92
CA THR A 244 -15.58 10.98 -4.22
C THR A 244 -15.03 10.32 -2.97
N PRO A 245 -15.88 9.86 -2.02
CA PRO A 245 -15.42 9.07 -0.88
C PRO A 245 -14.64 7.81 -1.23
N SER A 246 -14.86 7.24 -2.40
CA SER A 246 -14.20 6.02 -2.86
C SER A 246 -12.89 6.26 -3.61
N ALA A 247 -12.72 7.44 -4.25
CA ALA A 247 -11.58 7.72 -5.13
C ALA A 247 -11.38 9.23 -5.37
N GLY A 248 -10.31 9.60 -6.07
CA GLY A 248 -10.11 10.96 -6.58
C GLY A 248 -9.12 11.79 -5.80
N LEU A 249 -8.70 11.41 -4.60
CA LEU A 249 -7.63 12.11 -3.88
C LEU A 249 -6.33 12.03 -4.68
N VAL A 250 -5.59 13.15 -4.73
CA VAL A 250 -4.24 13.21 -5.31
C VAL A 250 -3.26 13.52 -4.19
N SER A 251 -2.13 12.79 -4.15
CA SER A 251 -1.11 12.98 -3.12
C SER A 251 0.27 12.47 -3.58
N THR A 252 1.29 12.71 -2.78
CA THR A 252 2.64 12.16 -2.90
C THR A 252 2.89 11.11 -1.81
N VAL A 253 3.92 10.28 -1.95
CA VAL A 253 4.30 9.35 -0.86
C VAL A 253 4.72 10.08 0.41
N LEU A 254 5.31 11.29 0.26
CA LEU A 254 5.74 12.12 1.39
C LEU A 254 4.54 12.69 2.16
N ASP A 255 3.53 13.19 1.46
CA ASP A 255 2.33 13.71 2.11
C ASP A 255 1.49 12.59 2.71
N PHE A 256 1.37 11.45 2.01
CA PHE A 256 0.64 10.31 2.56
C PHE A 256 1.32 9.74 3.82
N ALA A 257 2.65 9.84 3.91
CA ALA A 257 3.37 9.51 5.14
C ALA A 257 2.97 10.43 6.32
N LYS A 258 2.68 11.72 6.08
CA LYS A 258 2.16 12.62 7.12
C LYS A 258 0.78 12.18 7.62
N PHE A 259 -0.09 11.73 6.69
CA PHE A 259 -1.39 11.16 7.06
C PHE A 259 -1.24 9.90 7.92
N ASP A 260 -0.38 8.94 7.51
CA ASP A 260 -0.10 7.72 8.27
C ASP A 260 0.44 8.02 9.67
N LEU A 261 1.41 8.92 9.77
CA LEU A 261 1.97 9.36 11.05
C LEU A 261 0.92 10.01 11.94
N ALA A 262 0.08 10.88 11.39
CA ALA A 262 -0.99 11.53 12.15
C ALA A 262 -2.02 10.54 12.68
N LEU A 263 -2.34 9.51 11.88
CA LEU A 263 -3.25 8.43 12.27
C LEU A 263 -2.65 7.62 13.43
N ARG A 264 -1.40 7.16 13.29
CA ARG A 264 -0.73 6.31 14.29
C ARG A 264 -0.37 7.05 15.57
N LYS A 265 -0.12 8.36 15.52
CA LYS A 265 0.19 9.19 16.69
C LYS A 265 -1.05 9.71 17.44
N GLY A 266 -2.25 9.37 16.99
CA GLY A 266 -3.47 9.86 17.62
C GLY A 266 -3.83 11.32 17.31
N ASN A 267 -3.15 11.96 16.33
CA ASN A 267 -3.40 13.35 15.96
C ASN A 267 -4.63 13.50 15.05
N LEU A 268 -5.02 12.43 14.34
CA LEU A 268 -6.17 12.39 13.46
C LEU A 268 -7.38 11.71 14.12
N LEU A 269 -7.17 10.57 14.72
CA LEU A 269 -8.12 9.76 15.49
C LEU A 269 -7.43 9.28 16.78
N SER A 270 -8.20 9.02 17.84
CA SER A 270 -7.65 8.42 19.06
C SER A 270 -7.11 7.01 18.78
N ALA A 271 -6.16 6.55 19.60
CA ALA A 271 -5.60 5.21 19.49
C ALA A 271 -6.70 4.12 19.60
N ASP A 272 -7.70 4.33 20.45
CA ASP A 272 -8.82 3.41 20.64
C ASP A 272 -9.69 3.32 19.38
N THR A 273 -9.96 4.46 18.73
CA THR A 273 -10.72 4.49 17.47
C THR A 273 -9.94 3.83 16.33
N VAL A 274 -8.63 4.06 16.23
CA VAL A 274 -7.77 3.38 15.26
C VAL A 274 -7.76 1.88 15.50
N ALA A 275 -7.61 1.43 16.75
CA ALA A 275 -7.67 0.02 17.11
C ALA A 275 -9.04 -0.62 16.80
N ALA A 276 -10.13 0.12 16.99
CA ALA A 276 -11.47 -0.31 16.63
C ALA A 276 -11.64 -0.39 15.10
N ALA A 277 -11.11 0.57 14.34
CA ALA A 277 -11.14 0.58 12.88
C ALA A 277 -10.40 -0.63 12.28
N TRP A 278 -9.33 -1.06 12.91
CA TRP A 278 -8.52 -2.22 12.49
C TRP A 278 -9.04 -3.56 13.03
N ARG A 279 -10.21 -3.58 13.66
CA ARG A 279 -10.86 -4.82 14.11
C ARG A 279 -11.99 -5.16 13.13
N PRO A 280 -11.80 -6.18 12.27
CA PRO A 280 -12.83 -6.56 11.31
C PRO A 280 -14.03 -7.20 12.01
N PRO A 281 -15.24 -7.12 11.42
CA PRO A 281 -16.40 -7.89 11.83
C PRO A 281 -16.12 -9.39 11.77
N VAL A 282 -16.88 -10.15 12.55
CA VAL A 282 -16.80 -11.60 12.60
C VAL A 282 -18.06 -12.18 11.96
N SER A 283 -17.89 -13.11 11.02
CA SER A 283 -19.00 -13.84 10.39
C SER A 283 -19.67 -14.78 11.36
N SER A 284 -20.87 -15.26 11.01
CA SER A 284 -21.66 -16.20 11.83
C SER A 284 -20.93 -17.49 12.19
N ASN A 285 -19.93 -17.91 11.41
CA ASN A 285 -19.08 -19.08 11.68
C ASN A 285 -17.86 -18.76 12.58
N GLY A 286 -17.79 -17.57 13.17
CA GLY A 286 -16.70 -17.15 14.06
C GLY A 286 -15.41 -16.72 13.37
N ARG A 287 -15.38 -16.58 12.04
CA ARG A 287 -14.18 -16.14 11.30
C ARG A 287 -14.19 -14.64 11.11
N PRO A 288 -13.06 -13.94 11.38
CA PRO A 288 -12.94 -12.53 11.04
C PRO A 288 -13.05 -12.33 9.52
N LEU A 289 -13.77 -11.28 9.13
CA LEU A 289 -13.83 -10.83 7.74
C LEU A 289 -12.52 -10.09 7.37
N PRO A 290 -12.19 -9.95 6.08
CA PRO A 290 -10.89 -9.40 5.69
C PRO A 290 -10.81 -7.88 5.80
N HIS A 291 -11.87 -7.17 6.20
CA HIS A 291 -11.92 -5.72 6.14
C HIS A 291 -12.54 -5.13 7.43
N GLY A 292 -11.81 -4.23 8.05
CA GLY A 292 -12.28 -3.36 9.13
C GLY A 292 -12.95 -2.09 8.58
N MET A 293 -12.92 -0.99 9.32
CA MET A 293 -13.58 0.26 8.92
C MET A 293 -12.66 1.11 8.04
N GLY A 294 -12.59 0.79 6.75
CA GLY A 294 -11.77 1.50 5.74
C GLY A 294 -10.42 0.85 5.43
N TRP A 295 -10.06 -0.21 6.10
CA TRP A 295 -8.80 -0.94 5.91
C TRP A 295 -9.03 -2.43 5.80
N PHE A 296 -8.31 -3.10 4.92
CA PHE A 296 -8.12 -4.55 5.01
C PHE A 296 -7.27 -4.90 6.22
N VAL A 297 -7.58 -6.05 6.83
CA VAL A 297 -6.87 -6.56 8.00
C VAL A 297 -6.67 -8.06 7.84
N GLN A 298 -5.43 -8.51 7.93
CA GLN A 298 -5.12 -9.93 7.94
C GLN A 298 -3.96 -10.22 8.90
N THR A 299 -3.70 -11.50 9.16
CA THR A 299 -2.54 -11.96 9.90
C THR A 299 -1.51 -12.56 8.94
N TYR A 300 -0.27 -12.13 9.04
CA TYR A 300 0.86 -12.70 8.30
C TYR A 300 1.95 -13.13 9.29
N GLU A 301 2.33 -14.42 9.25
CA GLU A 301 3.32 -15.01 10.19
C GLU A 301 3.04 -14.69 11.68
N GLY A 302 1.77 -14.62 12.07
CA GLY A 302 1.32 -14.35 13.45
C GLY A 302 1.18 -12.86 13.79
N GLU A 303 1.57 -11.94 12.91
CA GLU A 303 1.46 -10.50 13.12
C GLU A 303 0.28 -9.89 12.34
N PRO A 304 -0.44 -8.92 12.90
CA PRO A 304 -1.47 -8.19 12.18
C PRO A 304 -0.84 -7.31 11.09
N VAL A 305 -1.45 -7.34 9.91
CA VAL A 305 -1.14 -6.45 8.78
C VAL A 305 -2.40 -5.68 8.43
N VAL A 306 -2.30 -4.36 8.45
CA VAL A 306 -3.38 -3.44 8.09
C VAL A 306 -3.00 -2.76 6.78
N TRP A 307 -3.88 -2.78 5.78
CA TRP A 307 -3.52 -2.31 4.47
C TRP A 307 -4.73 -1.82 3.67
N GLN A 308 -4.47 -1.03 2.64
CA GLN A 308 -5.46 -0.63 1.65
C GLN A 308 -4.78 -0.42 0.31
N PHE A 309 -5.52 -0.60 -0.77
CA PHE A 309 -5.03 -0.40 -2.12
C PHE A 309 -5.96 0.49 -2.94
N GLY A 310 -5.39 1.10 -3.97
CA GLY A 310 -6.13 1.79 -5.01
C GLY A 310 -5.84 1.15 -6.37
N SER A 311 -6.85 1.10 -7.22
CA SER A 311 -6.75 0.61 -8.58
C SER A 311 -7.63 1.42 -9.49
N GLY A 312 -7.02 2.34 -10.24
CA GLY A 312 -7.62 3.04 -11.36
C GLY A 312 -7.33 2.26 -12.64
N ALA A 313 -8.33 1.55 -13.16
CA ALA A 313 -8.17 0.62 -14.27
C ALA A 313 -7.44 1.27 -15.47
N GLY A 314 -6.29 0.72 -15.83
CA GLY A 314 -5.44 1.20 -16.91
C GLY A 314 -4.88 2.61 -16.70
N ALA A 315 -4.70 3.09 -15.45
CA ALA A 315 -4.27 4.47 -15.19
C ALA A 315 -3.32 4.62 -14.00
N SER A 316 -3.68 4.10 -12.84
CA SER A 316 -2.95 4.32 -11.59
C SER A 316 -3.18 3.20 -10.60
N SER A 317 -2.27 3.06 -9.66
CA SER A 317 -2.46 2.19 -8.50
C SER A 317 -1.67 2.68 -7.30
N SER A 318 -2.13 2.30 -6.14
CA SER A 318 -1.54 2.68 -4.86
C SER A 318 -1.65 1.54 -3.86
N LEU A 319 -0.74 1.51 -2.90
CA LEU A 319 -0.75 0.54 -1.81
C LEU A 319 -0.19 1.18 -0.55
N VAL A 320 -0.89 1.03 0.55
CA VAL A 320 -0.36 1.27 1.90
C VAL A 320 -0.46 -0.02 2.69
N MET A 321 0.58 -0.33 3.45
CA MET A 321 0.64 -1.52 4.28
C MET A 321 1.39 -1.22 5.57
N THR A 322 0.74 -1.45 6.70
CA THR A 322 1.25 -1.18 8.04
C THR A 322 1.33 -2.48 8.84
N LEU A 323 2.44 -2.69 9.54
CA LEU A 323 2.59 -3.68 10.60
C LEU A 323 2.54 -2.93 11.94
N PRO A 324 1.37 -2.85 12.59
CA PRO A 324 1.20 -2.02 13.78
C PRO A 324 2.12 -2.40 14.94
N ALA A 325 2.36 -3.71 15.13
CA ALA A 325 3.22 -4.23 16.20
C ALA A 325 4.69 -3.78 16.05
N ARG A 326 5.13 -3.47 14.83
CA ARG A 326 6.49 -2.99 14.52
C ARG A 326 6.56 -1.48 14.30
N GLY A 327 5.42 -0.82 14.17
CA GLY A 327 5.35 0.61 13.87
C GLY A 327 5.88 0.97 12.48
N ILE A 328 5.90 0.01 11.53
CA ILE A 328 6.43 0.20 10.19
C ILE A 328 5.31 0.24 9.14
N THR A 329 5.41 1.19 8.22
CA THR A 329 4.46 1.34 7.09
C THR A 329 5.21 1.47 5.78
N LEU A 330 4.74 0.77 4.75
CA LEU A 330 5.14 0.97 3.35
C LEU A 330 4.03 1.70 2.61
N VAL A 331 4.40 2.73 1.85
CA VAL A 331 3.51 3.43 0.91
C VAL A 331 4.11 3.34 -0.49
N MET A 332 3.30 2.97 -1.48
CA MET A 332 3.69 2.93 -2.90
C MET A 332 2.60 3.57 -3.77
N LEU A 333 3.03 4.40 -4.72
CA LEU A 333 2.17 5.08 -5.70
C LEU A 333 2.74 4.86 -7.11
N ALA A 334 1.88 4.51 -8.07
CA ALA A 334 2.27 4.22 -9.44
C ALA A 334 1.33 4.85 -10.47
N ASN A 335 1.88 5.21 -11.63
CA ASN A 335 1.14 5.80 -12.74
C ASN A 335 0.62 4.76 -13.76
N SER A 336 0.39 3.54 -13.30
CA SER A 336 -0.37 2.50 -14.00
C SER A 336 -1.04 1.59 -12.96
N ASP A 337 -1.94 0.71 -13.38
CA ASP A 337 -2.62 -0.25 -12.49
C ASP A 337 -1.73 -1.43 -12.04
N GLY A 338 -0.44 -1.37 -12.33
CA GLY A 338 0.52 -2.46 -12.16
C GLY A 338 0.80 -2.89 -10.72
N LEU A 339 0.54 -2.07 -9.69
CA LEU A 339 0.65 -2.51 -8.29
C LEU A 339 -0.50 -3.45 -7.87
N ALA A 340 -1.69 -3.25 -8.44
CA ALA A 340 -2.92 -3.95 -8.04
C ALA A 340 -3.35 -5.04 -9.04
N LYS A 341 -3.18 -4.81 -10.35
CA LYS A 341 -3.68 -5.68 -11.42
C LYS A 341 -3.16 -7.13 -11.38
N PRO A 342 -1.88 -7.40 -11.03
CA PRO A 342 -1.37 -8.78 -10.97
C PRO A 342 -1.94 -9.60 -9.80
N ALA A 343 -2.65 -8.97 -8.87
CA ALA A 343 -3.12 -9.58 -7.63
C ALA A 343 -4.63 -9.34 -7.45
N THR A 344 -5.33 -10.34 -6.90
CA THR A 344 -6.74 -10.21 -6.54
C THR A 344 -6.90 -9.59 -5.16
N LEU A 345 -6.35 -8.39 -4.94
CA LEU A 345 -6.31 -7.72 -3.63
C LEU A 345 -7.69 -7.52 -3.02
N ALA A 346 -8.72 -7.33 -3.84
CA ALA A 346 -10.11 -7.21 -3.39
C ALA A 346 -10.64 -8.45 -2.62
N SER A 347 -9.95 -9.59 -2.71
CA SER A 347 -10.26 -10.79 -1.92
C SER A 347 -9.83 -10.69 -0.45
N GLY A 348 -8.97 -9.70 -0.12
CA GLY A 348 -8.46 -9.49 1.24
C GLY A 348 -7.16 -10.23 1.54
N ASP A 349 -6.40 -10.66 0.54
CA ASP A 349 -5.10 -11.30 0.72
C ASP A 349 -3.96 -10.44 0.14
N ILE A 350 -3.24 -9.73 1.01
CA ILE A 350 -2.08 -8.91 0.62
C ILE A 350 -0.91 -9.76 0.11
N THR A 351 -0.81 -11.02 0.52
CA THR A 351 0.28 -11.91 0.09
C THR A 351 0.18 -12.29 -1.39
N ALA A 352 -0.97 -12.04 -2.03
CA ALA A 352 -1.10 -12.12 -3.48
C ALA A 352 -0.21 -11.09 -4.20
N SER A 353 0.08 -9.93 -3.57
CA SER A 353 0.95 -8.89 -4.14
C SER A 353 2.43 -9.28 -4.11
N PRO A 354 3.15 -9.30 -5.24
CA PRO A 354 4.59 -9.50 -5.27
C PRO A 354 5.34 -8.38 -4.55
N PHE A 355 4.82 -7.15 -4.58
CA PHE A 355 5.39 -5.98 -3.92
C PHE A 355 5.30 -6.09 -2.39
N ALA A 356 4.16 -6.57 -1.86
CA ALA A 356 4.01 -6.83 -0.44
C ALA A 356 4.92 -7.97 0.03
N ARG A 357 5.00 -9.07 -0.74
CA ARG A 357 5.92 -10.17 -0.42
C ARG A 357 7.38 -9.72 -0.37
N LEU A 358 7.80 -8.84 -1.31
CA LEU A 358 9.14 -8.27 -1.28
C LEU A 358 9.41 -7.51 0.02
N PHE A 359 8.47 -6.65 0.45
CA PHE A 359 8.59 -5.91 1.70
C PHE A 359 8.74 -6.83 2.91
N PHE A 360 7.88 -7.85 3.01
CA PHE A 360 7.97 -8.84 4.09
C PHE A 360 9.31 -9.57 4.10
N GLN A 361 9.80 -10.01 2.94
CA GLN A 361 11.00 -10.81 2.82
C GLN A 361 12.29 -10.05 3.11
N VAL A 362 12.34 -8.76 2.78
CA VAL A 362 13.58 -7.96 2.87
C VAL A 362 13.64 -7.13 4.14
N LEU A 363 12.52 -6.53 4.55
CA LEU A 363 12.53 -5.54 5.64
C LEU A 363 11.88 -6.04 6.94
N ILE A 364 11.12 -7.13 6.90
CA ILE A 364 10.37 -7.61 8.05
C ILE A 364 10.97 -8.90 8.63
N LYS A 365 11.60 -9.73 7.83
CA LYS A 365 12.37 -10.90 8.30
C LYS A 365 13.71 -10.49 8.81
#